data_59d4841ea8dd7f6abad1e42b26249acb
#
_entry.id   59d4841ea8dd7f6abad1e42b26249acb
#
_cell.length_a   1.000
_cell.length_b   1.000
_cell.length_c   1.000
_cell.angle_alpha   90.00
_cell.angle_beta   90.00
_cell.angle_gamma   90.00
#
_symmetry.space_group_name_H-M   'P 1'
#
loop_
_entity.id
_entity.type
_entity.pdbx_description
1 polymer ?
#
loop_
_entity_poly.entity_id
_entity_poly.type
_entity_poly.pdbx_seq_one_letter_code
_entity_poly.pdbx_strand_id
1 'polypeptide(L)'
;VHVERLTETEIVGTADDAGLLARYFALSDERRPVVNEDIRLDPGTMRIGDKYLSMHTLSDLDVLPQSVATDFRYERLSTDRSDCRLSFAAPVGLLLSCNHVYNQVIFLDDHDETLKRLEASARNMNSLAGYSRSNAINREWIEMYLNEAHSQGLRSVRCHCNVMTWAESESELKRIRNDVGSQLALMGCTPHHNTVDVPV
;
A
#
# COMPACT_ATOMS: atom_id res chain seq x y z
N VAL A 1 -11.33 16.18 12.63
CA VAL A 1 -10.12 16.12 11.79
C VAL A 1 -10.02 17.45 11.07
N HIS A 2 -8.91 18.15 11.26
CA HIS A 2 -8.61 19.38 10.54
C HIS A 2 -7.77 19.00 9.30
N VAL A 3 -8.21 19.44 8.13
CA VAL A 3 -7.53 19.18 6.86
C VAL A 3 -7.21 20.52 6.23
N GLU A 4 -5.95 20.78 6.00
CA GLU A 4 -5.47 21.99 5.33
C GLU A 4 -4.74 21.62 4.03
N ARG A 5 -4.82 22.53 3.07
CA ARG A 5 -4.05 22.42 1.84
C ARG A 5 -2.64 22.95 2.10
N LEU A 6 -1.62 22.15 1.81
CA LEU A 6 -0.24 22.60 1.88
C LEU A 6 0.05 23.67 0.82
N THR A 7 0.83 24.66 1.21
CA THR A 7 1.35 25.68 0.30
C THR A 7 2.52 25.13 -0.52
N GLU A 8 2.85 25.80 -1.61
CA GLU A 8 4.00 25.43 -2.44
C GLU A 8 5.31 25.44 -1.63
N THR A 9 5.50 26.42 -0.75
CA THR A 9 6.67 26.52 0.11
C THR A 9 6.76 25.40 1.13
N GLU A 10 5.66 24.89 1.65
CA GLU A 10 5.65 23.74 2.55
C GLU A 10 5.97 22.43 1.82
N ILE A 11 5.60 22.35 0.54
CA ILE A 11 5.87 21.15 -0.29
C ILE A 11 7.32 21.17 -0.80
N VAL A 12 7.73 22.24 -1.45
CA VAL A 12 9.04 22.36 -2.11
C VAL A 12 10.14 22.82 -1.16
N GLY A 13 9.82 23.71 -0.23
CA GLY A 13 10.76 24.31 0.68
C GLY A 13 11.28 25.66 0.19
N THR A 14 12.23 26.20 0.94
CA THR A 14 12.96 27.43 0.66
C THR A 14 14.48 27.16 0.69
N ALA A 15 15.29 28.17 0.42
CA ALA A 15 16.75 28.05 0.53
C ALA A 15 17.23 27.68 1.95
N ASP A 16 16.46 28.06 2.98
CA ASP A 16 16.83 27.90 4.39
C ASP A 16 16.03 26.79 5.10
N ASP A 17 14.93 26.31 4.50
CA ASP A 17 14.02 25.33 5.12
C ASP A 17 13.59 24.27 4.09
N ALA A 18 13.92 23.04 4.38
CA ALA A 18 13.58 21.89 3.52
C ALA A 18 12.06 21.62 3.55
N GLY A 19 11.43 21.64 2.39
CA GLY A 19 10.04 21.29 2.23
C GLY A 19 9.79 19.78 2.41
N LEU A 20 8.51 19.41 2.35
CA LEU A 20 8.07 18.03 2.54
C LEU A 20 8.75 17.06 1.57
N LEU A 21 8.89 17.45 0.29
CA LEU A 21 9.51 16.59 -0.73
C LEU A 21 11.00 16.36 -0.43
N ALA A 22 11.75 17.41 -0.07
CA ALA A 22 13.16 17.27 0.23
C ALA A 22 13.38 16.37 1.46
N ARG A 23 12.58 16.53 2.51
CA ARG A 23 12.61 15.67 3.69
C ARG A 23 12.21 14.21 3.38
N TYR A 24 11.24 14.03 2.52
CA TYR A 24 10.83 12.70 2.07
C TYR A 24 11.97 11.98 1.33
N PHE A 25 12.62 12.66 0.38
CA PHE A 25 13.73 12.06 -0.37
C PHE A 25 15.00 11.83 0.46
N ALA A 26 15.22 12.68 1.47
CA ALA A 26 16.33 12.49 2.40
C ALA A 26 16.02 11.51 3.54
N LEU A 27 14.75 11.06 3.67
CA LEU A 27 14.28 10.26 4.79
C LEU A 27 14.62 10.88 6.16
N SER A 28 14.51 12.21 6.23
CA SER A 28 14.86 13.01 7.39
C SER A 28 13.72 13.96 7.73
N ASP A 29 13.56 14.23 9.01
CA ASP A 29 12.66 15.27 9.55
C ASP A 29 13.39 16.61 9.79
N GLU A 30 14.68 16.68 9.50
CA GLU A 30 15.46 17.91 9.61
C GLU A 30 14.95 18.96 8.62
N ARG A 31 14.85 20.21 9.11
CA ARG A 31 14.40 21.34 8.30
C ARG A 31 15.50 21.99 7.46
N ARG A 32 16.71 21.48 7.53
CA ARG A 32 17.84 22.01 6.74
C ARG A 32 17.73 21.58 5.28
N PRO A 33 18.16 22.43 4.34
CA PRO A 33 18.24 22.03 2.94
C PRO A 33 19.09 20.77 2.82
N VAL A 34 18.53 19.75 2.22
CA VAL A 34 19.24 18.47 2.04
C VAL A 34 19.97 18.52 0.73
N VAL A 35 21.27 18.27 0.77
CA VAL A 35 22.06 18.00 -0.43
C VAL A 35 21.57 16.66 -0.99
N ASN A 36 21.49 16.56 -2.32
CA ASN A 36 21.08 15.32 -2.99
C ASN A 36 21.91 14.14 -2.47
N GLU A 37 21.22 13.20 -1.81
CA GLU A 37 21.83 11.98 -1.32
C GLU A 37 21.93 10.96 -2.45
N ASP A 38 23.01 10.18 -2.45
CA ASP A 38 23.19 9.09 -3.40
C ASP A 38 22.17 7.98 -3.16
N ILE A 39 21.44 7.61 -4.19
CA ILE A 39 20.58 6.43 -4.17
C ILE A 39 21.41 5.25 -4.67
N ARG A 40 21.56 4.22 -3.84
CA ARG A 40 22.28 2.98 -4.18
C ARG A 40 21.31 1.81 -4.17
N LEU A 41 21.32 1.09 -5.27
CA LEU A 41 20.53 -0.12 -5.48
C LEU A 41 21.49 -1.30 -5.64
N ASP A 42 21.96 -1.83 -4.52
CA ASP A 42 22.80 -3.02 -4.50
C ASP A 42 21.92 -4.29 -4.39
N PRO A 43 22.35 -5.45 -4.87
CA PRO A 43 21.58 -6.69 -4.76
C PRO A 43 21.17 -6.99 -3.31
N GLY A 44 19.86 -6.97 -3.06
CA GLY A 44 19.27 -7.22 -1.74
C GLY A 44 19.32 -6.04 -0.76
N THR A 45 19.87 -4.88 -1.15
CA THR A 45 19.97 -3.71 -0.28
C THR A 45 19.72 -2.43 -1.05
N MET A 46 18.76 -1.63 -0.57
CA MET A 46 18.54 -0.27 -1.05
C MET A 46 19.06 0.72 -0.02
N ARG A 47 19.67 1.80 -0.47
CA ARG A 47 20.17 2.87 0.39
C ARG A 47 19.90 4.24 -0.20
N ILE A 48 19.58 5.19 0.68
CA ILE A 48 19.60 6.63 0.37
C ILE A 48 20.57 7.26 1.38
N GLY A 49 21.68 7.77 0.87
CA GLY A 49 22.78 8.23 1.72
C GLY A 49 23.30 7.13 2.64
N ASP A 50 23.23 7.35 3.94
CA ASP A 50 23.64 6.40 4.98
C ASP A 50 22.50 5.48 5.46
N LYS A 51 21.26 5.71 5.00
CA LYS A 51 20.07 4.96 5.44
C LYS A 51 19.81 3.73 4.59
N TYR A 52 19.53 2.63 5.25
CA TYR A 52 19.08 1.37 4.64
C TYR A 52 17.56 1.37 4.49
N LEU A 53 17.05 1.01 3.32
CA LEU A 53 15.63 1.01 3.01
C LEU A 53 15.07 -0.38 2.81
N SER A 54 13.80 -0.53 3.12
CA SER A 54 13.00 -1.69 2.76
C SER A 54 11.64 -1.26 2.26
N MET A 55 11.15 -1.91 1.22
CA MET A 55 9.83 -1.66 0.66
C MET A 55 9.02 -2.95 0.64
N HIS A 56 7.76 -2.83 1.03
CA HIS A 56 6.76 -3.88 0.95
C HIS A 56 5.61 -3.38 0.09
N THR A 57 5.27 -4.11 -0.96
CA THR A 57 4.24 -3.73 -1.93
C THR A 57 3.04 -4.65 -1.83
N LEU A 58 1.85 -4.09 -1.96
CA LEU A 58 0.58 -4.79 -2.05
C LEU A 58 -0.05 -4.44 -3.40
N SER A 59 0.39 -5.09 -4.46
CA SER A 59 -0.04 -4.82 -5.84
C SER A 59 -0.89 -5.93 -6.44
N ASP A 60 -0.76 -7.15 -5.95
CA ASP A 60 -1.47 -8.30 -6.46
C ASP A 60 -2.73 -8.60 -5.65
N LEU A 61 -3.78 -9.03 -6.32
CA LEU A 61 -5.05 -9.39 -5.65
C LEU A 61 -4.88 -10.52 -4.64
N ASP A 62 -3.97 -11.45 -4.91
CA ASP A 62 -3.72 -12.61 -4.05
C ASP A 62 -3.07 -12.24 -2.70
N VAL A 63 -2.45 -11.06 -2.62
CA VAL A 63 -1.84 -10.56 -1.38
C VAL A 63 -2.79 -9.72 -0.54
N LEU A 64 -3.96 -9.37 -1.07
CA LEU A 64 -4.98 -8.58 -0.39
C LEU A 64 -6.01 -9.49 0.29
N PRO A 65 -6.64 -9.08 1.40
CA PRO A 65 -7.74 -9.81 2.00
C PRO A 65 -8.96 -9.80 1.07
N GLN A 66 -9.77 -10.85 1.12
CA GLN A 66 -11.00 -10.96 0.32
C GLN A 66 -12.03 -9.88 0.65
N SER A 67 -12.01 -9.37 1.86
CA SER A 67 -12.87 -8.28 2.32
C SER A 67 -12.17 -7.46 3.39
N VAL A 68 -12.53 -6.20 3.49
CA VAL A 68 -11.98 -5.26 4.47
C VAL A 68 -13.11 -4.73 5.33
N ALA A 69 -13.01 -4.95 6.64
CA ALA A 69 -13.90 -4.29 7.59
C ALA A 69 -13.51 -2.80 7.70
N THR A 70 -14.51 -1.93 7.81
CA THR A 70 -14.28 -0.50 8.03
C THR A 70 -13.63 -0.22 9.37
N ASP A 71 -13.92 -1.07 10.36
CA ASP A 71 -13.28 -1.07 11.67
C ASP A 71 -13.26 -2.50 12.26
N PHE A 72 -12.29 -2.79 13.11
CA PHE A 72 -12.23 -4.01 13.90
C PHE A 72 -11.74 -3.72 15.31
N ARG A 73 -12.19 -4.53 16.28
CA ARG A 73 -11.74 -4.44 17.66
C ARG A 73 -10.34 -5.01 17.80
N TYR A 74 -9.43 -4.20 18.33
CA TYR A 74 -8.05 -4.62 18.56
C TYR A 74 -7.87 -5.10 20.00
N GLU A 75 -7.82 -6.41 20.21
CA GLU A 75 -7.87 -7.05 21.52
C GLU A 75 -6.73 -6.65 22.46
N ARG A 76 -5.51 -6.38 21.92
CA ARG A 76 -4.36 -6.01 22.75
C ARG A 76 -4.51 -4.67 23.47
N LEU A 77 -5.29 -3.76 22.93
CA LEU A 77 -5.53 -2.43 23.50
C LEU A 77 -6.97 -2.25 23.97
N SER A 78 -7.85 -3.22 23.74
CA SER A 78 -9.21 -3.21 24.23
C SER A 78 -9.29 -3.76 25.65
N THR A 79 -10.24 -3.24 26.42
CA THR A 79 -10.58 -3.68 27.78
C THR A 79 -12.07 -3.98 27.86
N ASP A 80 -12.53 -4.53 28.97
CA ASP A 80 -13.97 -4.76 29.22
C ASP A 80 -14.79 -3.46 29.26
N ARG A 81 -14.11 -2.32 29.44
CA ARG A 81 -14.75 -1.00 29.56
C ARG A 81 -14.52 -0.08 28.37
N SER A 82 -13.62 -0.42 27.47
CA SER A 82 -13.23 0.44 26.34
C SER A 82 -12.75 -0.39 25.16
N ASP A 83 -13.36 -0.19 24.02
CA ASP A 83 -12.96 -0.79 22.76
C ASP A 83 -11.93 0.10 22.05
N CYS A 84 -10.78 -0.45 21.75
CA CYS A 84 -9.86 0.11 20.77
C CYS A 84 -10.24 -0.45 19.39
N ARG A 85 -10.77 0.41 18.51
CA ARG A 85 -11.16 0.03 17.15
C ARG A 85 -10.18 0.60 16.15
N LEU A 86 -9.74 -0.23 15.22
CA LEU A 86 -8.79 0.12 14.18
C LEU A 86 -9.44 -0.01 12.81
N SER A 87 -9.11 0.89 11.90
CA SER A 87 -9.42 0.76 10.48
C SER A 87 -8.40 -0.13 9.78
N PHE A 88 -8.66 -0.51 8.52
CA PHE A 88 -7.82 -1.43 7.74
C PHE A 88 -6.32 -1.10 7.80
N ALA A 89 -5.93 0.14 7.52
CA ALA A 89 -4.52 0.53 7.49
C ALA A 89 -3.92 0.92 8.85
N ALA A 90 -4.74 0.94 9.92
CA ALA A 90 -4.31 1.37 11.24
C ALA A 90 -3.17 0.51 11.85
N PRO A 91 -3.09 -0.82 11.63
CA PRO A 91 -1.95 -1.60 12.11
C PRO A 91 -0.62 -1.05 11.63
N VAL A 92 -0.51 -0.67 10.38
CA VAL A 92 0.71 -0.05 9.84
C VAL A 92 0.92 1.34 10.44
N GLY A 93 -0.10 2.20 10.43
CA GLY A 93 0.04 3.59 10.87
C GLY A 93 0.23 3.78 12.37
N LEU A 94 -0.32 2.90 13.21
CA LEU A 94 -0.34 3.07 14.67
C LEU A 94 0.54 2.08 15.44
N LEU A 95 0.82 0.90 14.88
CA LEU A 95 1.50 -0.16 15.61
C LEU A 95 2.96 -0.37 15.20
N LEU A 96 3.39 0.25 14.08
CA LEU A 96 4.81 0.27 13.73
C LEU A 96 5.54 1.30 14.59
N SER A 97 6.61 0.84 15.25
CA SER A 97 7.48 1.68 16.09
C SER A 97 8.76 2.12 15.36
N CYS A 98 8.70 2.23 14.04
CA CYS A 98 9.83 2.61 13.20
C CYS A 98 9.45 3.79 12.29
N ASN A 99 10.45 4.43 11.72
CA ASN A 99 10.23 5.41 10.66
C ASN A 99 9.67 4.71 9.42
N HIS A 100 8.52 5.15 8.95
CA HIS A 100 7.87 4.57 7.79
C HIS A 100 7.02 5.58 7.03
N VAL A 101 6.79 5.27 5.77
CA VAL A 101 5.80 5.94 4.93
C VAL A 101 4.88 4.88 4.35
N TYR A 102 3.58 5.00 4.64
CA TYR A 102 2.55 4.22 3.98
C TYR A 102 1.95 5.05 2.84
N ASN A 103 2.08 4.53 1.63
CA ASN A 103 1.49 5.13 0.45
C ASN A 103 0.31 4.28 0.00
N GLN A 104 -0.79 4.95 -0.30
CA GLN A 104 -1.96 4.34 -0.91
C GLN A 104 -2.43 5.22 -2.06
N VAL A 105 -2.38 4.67 -3.26
CA VAL A 105 -2.84 5.33 -4.48
C VAL A 105 -4.08 4.62 -4.96
N ILE A 106 -5.17 5.36 -5.11
CA ILE A 106 -6.46 4.84 -5.58
C ILE A 106 -6.78 5.53 -6.90
N PHE A 107 -6.95 4.71 -7.95
CA PHE A 107 -7.36 5.17 -9.27
C PHE A 107 -8.86 4.97 -9.42
N LEU A 108 -9.57 6.07 -9.66
CA LEU A 108 -11.00 6.07 -9.94
C LEU A 108 -11.19 6.01 -11.45
N ASP A 109 -11.46 4.83 -11.97
CA ASP A 109 -11.74 4.61 -13.39
C ASP A 109 -13.21 4.96 -13.71
N ASP A 110 -13.49 5.20 -14.99
CA ASP A 110 -14.87 5.32 -15.45
C ASP A 110 -15.63 4.01 -15.21
N HIS A 111 -16.75 4.11 -14.51
CA HIS A 111 -17.53 2.95 -14.09
C HIS A 111 -18.12 2.18 -15.27
N ASP A 112 -18.75 2.90 -16.21
CA ASP A 112 -19.45 2.27 -17.33
C ASP A 112 -18.46 1.62 -18.30
N GLU A 113 -17.31 2.26 -18.53
CA GLU A 113 -16.24 1.69 -19.33
C GLU A 113 -15.64 0.45 -18.68
N THR A 114 -15.47 0.49 -17.36
CA THR A 114 -14.96 -0.66 -16.60
C THR A 114 -15.92 -1.84 -16.67
N LEU A 115 -17.23 -1.64 -16.49
CA LEU A 115 -18.21 -2.70 -16.62
C LEU A 115 -18.23 -3.30 -18.04
N LYS A 116 -18.24 -2.45 -19.08
CA LYS A 116 -18.15 -2.94 -20.48
C LYS A 116 -16.90 -3.76 -20.75
N ARG A 117 -15.75 -3.37 -20.20
CA ARG A 117 -14.51 -4.12 -20.33
C ARG A 117 -14.57 -5.48 -19.62
N LEU A 118 -15.16 -5.53 -18.42
CA LEU A 118 -15.36 -6.77 -17.68
C LEU A 118 -16.34 -7.72 -18.38
N GLU A 119 -17.46 -7.20 -18.91
CA GLU A 119 -18.40 -7.99 -19.72
C GLU A 119 -17.75 -8.55 -20.97
N ALA A 120 -16.91 -7.77 -21.67
CA ALA A 120 -16.15 -8.24 -22.80
C ALA A 120 -15.15 -9.34 -22.40
N SER A 121 -14.49 -9.19 -21.26
CA SER A 121 -13.59 -10.20 -20.70
C SER A 121 -14.32 -11.50 -20.36
N ALA A 122 -15.48 -11.40 -19.70
CA ALA A 122 -16.32 -12.57 -19.39
C ALA A 122 -16.73 -13.33 -20.67
N ARG A 123 -17.15 -12.61 -21.72
CA ARG A 123 -17.47 -13.22 -23.03
C ARG A 123 -16.28 -13.92 -23.66
N ASN A 124 -15.09 -13.29 -23.63
CA ASN A 124 -13.87 -13.90 -24.15
C ASN A 124 -13.49 -15.16 -23.37
N MET A 125 -13.56 -15.13 -22.04
CA MET A 125 -13.28 -16.27 -21.19
C MET A 125 -14.30 -17.41 -21.39
N ASN A 126 -15.54 -17.10 -21.71
CA ASN A 126 -16.53 -18.12 -22.05
C ASN A 126 -16.13 -18.95 -23.28
N SER A 127 -15.58 -18.29 -24.31
CA SER A 127 -15.09 -19.02 -25.51
C SER A 127 -13.86 -19.86 -25.22
N LEU A 128 -13.10 -19.52 -24.16
CA LEU A 128 -11.87 -20.22 -23.76
C LEU A 128 -12.07 -21.17 -22.55
N ALA A 129 -13.27 -21.22 -21.98
CA ALA A 129 -13.56 -22.03 -20.79
C ALA A 129 -13.34 -23.53 -21.01
N GLY A 130 -13.53 -24.02 -22.24
CA GLY A 130 -13.27 -25.40 -22.62
C GLY A 130 -11.79 -25.82 -22.62
N TYR A 131 -10.88 -24.81 -22.66
CA TYR A 131 -9.44 -25.05 -22.74
C TYR A 131 -8.73 -24.93 -21.38
N SER A 132 -9.34 -24.25 -20.42
CA SER A 132 -8.72 -24.04 -19.11
C SER A 132 -9.76 -23.87 -18.01
N ARG A 133 -9.60 -24.63 -16.93
CA ARG A 133 -10.43 -24.49 -15.71
C ARG A 133 -10.27 -23.12 -15.08
N SER A 134 -9.09 -22.54 -15.16
CA SER A 134 -8.81 -21.17 -14.68
C SER A 134 -9.69 -20.14 -15.38
N ASN A 135 -9.89 -20.24 -16.69
CA ASN A 135 -10.75 -19.32 -17.43
C ASN A 135 -12.23 -19.44 -17.00
N ALA A 136 -12.68 -20.65 -16.69
CA ALA A 136 -14.03 -20.89 -16.19
C ALA A 136 -14.24 -20.23 -14.81
N ILE A 137 -13.28 -20.38 -13.89
CA ILE A 137 -13.31 -19.78 -12.56
C ILE A 137 -13.27 -18.24 -12.64
N ASN A 138 -12.36 -17.71 -13.44
CA ASN A 138 -12.22 -16.26 -13.61
C ASN A 138 -13.49 -15.64 -14.23
N ARG A 139 -14.12 -16.32 -15.17
CA ARG A 139 -15.42 -15.90 -15.72
C ARG A 139 -16.48 -15.84 -14.63
N GLU A 140 -16.59 -16.86 -13.79
CA GLU A 140 -17.59 -16.92 -12.71
C GLU A 140 -17.40 -15.76 -11.73
N TRP A 141 -16.17 -15.44 -11.36
CA TRP A 141 -15.87 -14.30 -10.49
C TRP A 141 -16.23 -12.96 -11.13
N ILE A 142 -15.96 -12.79 -12.42
CA ILE A 142 -16.36 -11.57 -13.14
C ILE A 142 -17.89 -11.44 -13.18
N GLU A 143 -18.61 -12.52 -13.47
CA GLU A 143 -20.07 -12.54 -13.51
C GLU A 143 -20.67 -12.23 -12.11
N MET A 144 -20.11 -12.78 -11.03
CA MET A 144 -20.51 -12.47 -9.66
C MET A 144 -20.34 -10.97 -9.38
N TYR A 145 -19.15 -10.42 -9.68
CA TYR A 145 -18.89 -9.00 -9.48
C TYR A 145 -19.85 -8.13 -10.31
N LEU A 146 -20.08 -8.44 -11.58
CA LEU A 146 -21.00 -7.68 -12.43
C LEU A 146 -22.43 -7.66 -11.86
N ASN A 147 -22.90 -8.82 -11.36
CA ASN A 147 -24.21 -8.91 -10.71
C ASN A 147 -24.31 -8.02 -9.46
N GLU A 148 -23.26 -8.03 -8.62
CA GLU A 148 -23.22 -7.17 -7.45
C GLU A 148 -23.07 -5.68 -7.82
N ALA A 149 -22.24 -5.36 -8.80
CA ALA A 149 -22.06 -3.99 -9.28
C ALA A 149 -23.37 -3.38 -9.79
N HIS A 150 -24.13 -4.15 -10.58
CA HIS A 150 -25.43 -3.70 -11.10
C HIS A 150 -26.52 -3.63 -10.02
N SER A 151 -26.55 -4.57 -9.07
CA SER A 151 -27.59 -4.63 -8.05
C SER A 151 -27.36 -3.66 -6.88
N GLN A 152 -26.10 -3.41 -6.52
CA GLN A 152 -25.73 -2.62 -5.33
C GLN A 152 -25.02 -1.31 -5.68
N GLY A 153 -24.75 -1.04 -6.96
CA GLY A 153 -24.05 0.16 -7.39
C GLY A 153 -22.58 0.18 -6.97
N LEU A 154 -21.95 -0.99 -6.84
CA LEU A 154 -20.53 -1.08 -6.48
C LEU A 154 -19.66 -0.52 -7.60
N ARG A 155 -18.61 0.18 -7.21
CA ARG A 155 -17.61 0.70 -8.15
C ARG A 155 -16.28 0.02 -7.93
N SER A 156 -15.68 -0.46 -9.02
CA SER A 156 -14.30 -0.93 -8.96
C SER A 156 -13.33 0.24 -8.94
N VAL A 157 -12.26 0.06 -8.20
CA VAL A 157 -11.13 0.99 -8.17
C VAL A 157 -9.86 0.17 -8.34
N ARG A 158 -8.85 0.76 -8.94
CA ARG A 158 -7.50 0.19 -8.88
C ARG A 158 -6.77 0.80 -7.71
N CYS A 159 -6.07 -0.01 -6.96
CA CYS A 159 -5.35 0.44 -5.78
C CYS A 159 -3.90 -0.10 -5.83
N HIS A 160 -2.98 0.75 -5.43
CA HIS A 160 -1.61 0.37 -5.14
C HIS A 160 -1.27 0.84 -3.73
N CYS A 161 -0.74 -0.06 -2.92
CA CYS A 161 -0.32 0.25 -1.56
C CYS A 161 1.12 -0.21 -1.37
N ASN A 162 1.92 0.61 -0.72
CA ASN A 162 3.24 0.21 -0.28
C ASN A 162 3.60 0.80 1.08
N VAL A 163 4.52 0.12 1.76
CA VAL A 163 5.13 0.58 3.01
C VAL A 163 6.62 0.66 2.79
N MET A 164 7.16 1.87 2.87
CA MET A 164 8.59 2.12 2.85
C MET A 164 9.06 2.35 4.28
N THR A 165 10.14 1.67 4.66
CA THR A 165 10.77 1.81 5.97
C THR A 165 12.26 2.02 5.81
N TRP A 166 12.90 2.63 6.81
CA TRP A 166 14.34 2.84 6.79
C TRP A 166 14.94 2.75 8.19
N ALA A 167 16.21 2.45 8.22
CA ALA A 167 17.02 2.33 9.44
C ALA A 167 18.45 2.78 9.17
N GLU A 168 19.20 3.04 10.23
CA GLU A 168 20.62 3.40 10.16
C GLU A 168 21.55 2.17 10.04
N SER A 169 21.01 0.99 10.30
CA SER A 169 21.76 -0.26 10.16
C SER A 169 20.95 -1.36 9.49
N GLU A 170 21.64 -2.26 8.80
CA GLU A 170 21.02 -3.41 8.16
C GLU A 170 20.37 -4.37 9.18
N SER A 171 20.99 -4.53 10.34
CA SER A 171 20.46 -5.39 11.42
C SER A 171 19.14 -4.86 11.97
N GLU A 172 19.01 -3.55 12.12
CA GLU A 172 17.79 -2.90 12.52
C GLU A 172 16.73 -3.00 11.43
N LEU A 173 17.11 -2.75 10.17
CA LEU A 173 16.20 -2.88 9.05
C LEU A 173 15.59 -4.29 8.96
N LYS A 174 16.40 -5.32 9.24
CA LYS A 174 15.92 -6.71 9.24
C LYS A 174 14.86 -6.95 10.31
N ARG A 175 15.01 -6.36 11.50
CA ARG A 175 13.98 -6.39 12.55
C ARG A 175 12.72 -5.66 12.11
N ILE A 176 12.86 -4.46 11.54
CA ILE A 176 11.74 -3.65 11.03
C ILE A 176 10.98 -4.42 9.94
N ARG A 177 11.64 -5.12 9.04
CA ARG A 177 10.99 -5.95 8.01
C ARG A 177 10.03 -6.99 8.62
N ASN A 178 10.45 -7.64 9.70
CA ASN A 178 9.62 -8.62 10.40
C ASN A 178 8.41 -7.95 11.07
N ASP A 179 8.61 -6.77 11.66
CA ASP A 179 7.53 -6.00 12.29
C ASP A 179 6.51 -5.55 11.25
N VAL A 180 6.96 -5.02 10.10
CA VAL A 180 6.07 -4.65 8.97
C VAL A 180 5.29 -5.87 8.47
N GLY A 181 5.96 -7.00 8.25
CA GLY A 181 5.29 -8.24 7.84
C GLY A 181 4.21 -8.67 8.82
N SER A 182 4.46 -8.53 10.11
CA SER A 182 3.48 -8.84 11.17
C SER A 182 2.28 -7.90 11.13
N GLN A 183 2.49 -6.60 10.90
CA GLN A 183 1.39 -5.65 10.81
C GLN A 183 0.56 -5.85 9.53
N LEU A 184 1.19 -6.14 8.41
CA LEU A 184 0.50 -6.47 7.16
C LEU A 184 -0.31 -7.77 7.31
N ALA A 185 0.21 -8.77 8.00
CA ALA A 185 -0.54 -9.99 8.32
C ALA A 185 -1.76 -9.72 9.20
N LEU A 186 -1.70 -8.77 10.15
CA LEU A 186 -2.87 -8.32 10.92
C LEU A 186 -3.94 -7.66 10.04
N MET A 187 -3.53 -7.05 8.93
CA MET A 187 -4.44 -6.51 7.91
C MET A 187 -5.03 -7.61 7.01
N GLY A 188 -4.65 -8.86 7.19
CA GLY A 188 -5.02 -9.97 6.31
C GLY A 188 -4.28 -9.96 4.98
N CYS A 189 -3.19 -9.20 4.87
CA CYS A 189 -2.35 -9.12 3.68
C CYS A 189 -1.22 -10.14 3.76
N THR A 190 -0.84 -10.71 2.62
CA THR A 190 0.40 -11.50 2.49
C THR A 190 1.49 -10.59 1.96
N PRO A 191 2.42 -10.13 2.81
CA PRO A 191 3.40 -9.14 2.40
C PRO A 191 4.38 -9.71 1.37
N HIS A 192 4.60 -8.96 0.30
CA HIS A 192 5.68 -9.19 -0.63
C HIS A 192 6.81 -8.22 -0.35
N HIS A 193 8.00 -8.74 -0.09
CA HIS A 193 9.18 -7.92 0.11
C HIS A 193 9.84 -7.65 -1.24
N ASN A 194 9.87 -6.40 -1.63
CA ASN A 194 10.52 -5.98 -2.86
C ASN A 194 12.03 -6.09 -2.71
N THR A 195 12.63 -6.75 -3.68
CA THR A 195 14.08 -6.76 -3.88
C THR A 195 14.45 -5.67 -4.89
N VAL A 196 15.75 -5.46 -5.08
CA VAL A 196 16.28 -4.48 -6.04
C VAL A 196 15.81 -4.72 -7.48
N ASP A 197 15.43 -5.95 -7.79
CA ASP A 197 14.96 -6.34 -9.13
C ASP A 197 13.55 -5.81 -9.45
N VAL A 198 12.84 -5.33 -8.46
CA VAL A 198 11.51 -4.72 -8.60
C VAL A 198 11.48 -3.40 -7.81
N PRO A 199 12.25 -2.39 -8.23
CA PRO A 199 12.02 -1.04 -7.73
C PRO A 199 10.70 -0.59 -8.33
N VAL A 200 9.74 -0.32 -7.51
CA VAL A 200 8.45 0.25 -7.95
C VAL A 200 8.54 1.74 -8.07
#